data_ab2d13f2e72aa0f9744fe95af48cd6c3
#
_entry.id   ab2d13f2e72aa0f9744fe95af48cd6c3
#
_cell.length_a   1.000
_cell.length_b   1.000
_cell.length_c   1.000
_cell.angle_alpha   90.00
_cell.angle_beta   90.00
_cell.angle_gamma   90.00
#
_symmetry.space_group_name_H-M   'P 1'
#
loop_
_entity.id
_entity.type
_entity.pdbx_description
1 polymer ?
#
loop_
_entity_poly.entity_id
_entity_poly.type
_entity_poly.pdbx_seq_one_letter_code
_entity_poly.pdbx_strand_id
1 'polypeptide(L)'
;MVNHAKLQYYKQNYCLVCMTGLLGCRWHRYKQSTRDSRKRDLVVFTLVLLTFLFIDFLLYYVLIAKNDVYNLNWYMFWEFKKWISMHTILLAVVVTLFCYLFLLMILSVCHVINGHQLYTHPVHIVFVVLCLCFCIAVTVVLDELWKTEWAVVWLSLKITGPFLQIGVVTMMTALTWIIAKQWLTLSTCCVQFVWLTVYLIVMSGLYISPLFIESPCVKVIKDIPHKPNIIGHRGAPALAPENTLISFQTAMNYNVYGIETDIRLSYDGVPFVFHDSTFRRTTNIADVFPDYIDSSVSAFNISEIKQLNVGSWFLEENPFGTVGDLSDKEKNIYNSQSIPTFEELLVLVNKTELILMMDMFGTSEWHPEHNRTMDIYIEMIRNSGIPKSRVWVTGNHKDFNVTSIPFPETNNPVQYVMRDNFTHVNFEHHMLSGEEIKEFQKYNITTNVFQVSAVWLYSLYWCMGLSSVTSDKCHVLESLKEPIWHLPPRNYLILWIAVDVLSALAVITIFIVQRIHHNDDAINPESVSLNSRIRISENFSSTRSRRSMKEKLLMKDVTADIFDDPEGEDYGIEANYTVQSLDGQAMARELRSNRQQDDRIELT
;
A
#
# COMPACT_ATOMS: atom_id res chain seq x y z
N MET A 1 -51.04 42.52 26.34
CA MET A 1 -49.66 42.09 26.60
C MET A 1 -49.44 40.78 25.86
N VAL A 2 -48.76 40.84 24.71
CA VAL A 2 -48.49 39.67 23.89
C VAL A 2 -47.21 39.04 24.46
N ASN A 3 -47.35 37.83 25.03
CA ASN A 3 -46.21 37.05 25.48
C ASN A 3 -45.40 36.63 24.25
N HIS A 4 -44.27 37.27 24.04
CA HIS A 4 -43.26 36.79 23.13
C HIS A 4 -42.75 35.43 23.64
N ALA A 5 -43.20 34.35 23.02
CA ALA A 5 -42.59 33.05 23.17
C ALA A 5 -41.11 33.21 22.84
N LYS A 6 -40.24 32.92 23.79
CA LYS A 6 -38.79 32.90 23.58
C LYS A 6 -38.51 31.89 22.48
N LEU A 7 -38.15 32.37 21.30
CA LEU A 7 -37.52 31.56 20.25
C LEU A 7 -36.39 30.78 20.90
N GLN A 8 -36.55 29.49 21.05
CA GLN A 8 -35.45 28.61 21.42
C GLN A 8 -34.44 28.68 20.27
N TYR A 9 -33.38 29.45 20.49
CA TYR A 9 -32.19 29.38 19.66
C TYR A 9 -31.66 27.94 19.74
N TYR A 10 -31.99 27.11 18.77
CA TYR A 10 -31.27 25.87 18.56
C TYR A 10 -29.80 26.25 18.40
N LYS A 11 -28.97 25.84 19.35
CA LYS A 11 -27.51 25.98 19.21
C LYS A 11 -27.14 25.32 17.90
N GLN A 12 -26.85 26.11 16.88
CA GLN A 12 -26.35 25.58 15.61
C GLN A 12 -25.03 24.92 15.92
N ASN A 13 -24.94 23.61 15.70
CA ASN A 13 -23.68 22.92 15.78
C ASN A 13 -22.91 23.22 14.49
N TYR A 14 -22.12 24.31 14.50
CA TYR A 14 -21.36 24.78 13.34
C TYR A 14 -20.47 23.68 12.74
N CYS A 15 -19.90 22.81 13.58
CA CYS A 15 -19.11 21.68 13.13
C CYS A 15 -19.93 20.74 12.23
N LEU A 16 -21.16 20.42 12.63
CA LEU A 16 -22.04 19.54 11.85
C LEU A 16 -22.52 20.20 10.55
N VAL A 17 -22.77 21.52 10.57
CA VAL A 17 -23.10 22.28 9.34
C VAL A 17 -21.93 22.29 8.37
N CYS A 18 -20.69 22.48 8.86
CA CYS A 18 -19.48 22.38 8.04
C CYS A 18 -19.30 20.99 7.44
N MET A 19 -19.48 19.94 8.26
CA MET A 19 -19.36 18.55 7.76
C MET A 19 -20.42 18.24 6.69
N THR A 20 -21.66 18.68 6.88
CA THR A 20 -22.73 18.52 5.88
C THR A 20 -22.43 19.33 4.61
N GLY A 21 -21.90 20.54 4.76
CA GLY A 21 -21.51 21.39 3.64
C GLY A 21 -20.40 20.75 2.81
N LEU A 22 -19.38 20.18 3.44
CA LEU A 22 -18.27 19.48 2.75
C LEU A 22 -18.76 18.22 2.03
N LEU A 23 -19.59 17.39 2.65
CA LEU A 23 -20.05 16.14 2.07
C LEU A 23 -21.12 16.35 0.98
N GLY A 24 -22.05 17.26 1.21
CA GLY A 24 -23.21 17.50 0.35
C GLY A 24 -23.08 18.70 -0.59
N CYS A 25 -22.01 19.49 -0.49
CA CYS A 25 -21.86 20.79 -1.15
C CYS A 25 -23.07 21.72 -0.89
N ARG A 26 -23.70 21.60 0.27
CA ARG A 26 -24.89 22.37 0.68
C ARG A 26 -24.74 22.79 2.13
N TRP A 27 -24.85 24.08 2.40
CA TRP A 27 -24.77 24.69 3.73
C TRP A 27 -26.16 24.84 4.35
N HIS A 28 -27.01 23.78 4.24
CA HIS A 28 -28.35 23.73 4.77
C HIS A 28 -28.47 22.93 6.07
N ARG A 29 -29.57 23.13 6.80
CA ARG A 29 -29.93 22.29 7.94
C ARG A 29 -30.02 20.82 7.46
N TYR A 30 -29.38 19.91 8.15
CA TYR A 30 -29.49 18.48 7.86
C TYR A 30 -30.91 17.99 8.27
N LYS A 31 -31.42 17.08 7.46
CA LYS A 31 -32.68 16.39 7.73
C LYS A 31 -32.40 15.00 8.26
N GLN A 32 -33.31 14.43 9.03
CA GLN A 32 -33.20 13.07 9.48
C GLN A 32 -33.47 12.10 8.35
N SER A 33 -32.77 10.95 8.37
CA SER A 33 -32.90 9.93 7.34
C SER A 33 -34.26 9.27 7.33
N THR A 34 -34.92 9.24 6.18
CA THR A 34 -36.12 8.43 5.92
C THR A 34 -35.72 6.99 5.55
N ARG A 35 -36.68 6.03 5.49
CA ARG A 35 -36.39 4.64 5.15
C ARG A 35 -35.71 4.50 3.77
N ASP A 36 -36.16 5.26 2.78
CA ASP A 36 -35.60 5.19 1.41
C ASP A 36 -34.24 5.85 1.31
N SER A 37 -34.04 6.99 2.01
CA SER A 37 -32.72 7.62 2.08
C SER A 37 -31.71 6.74 2.82
N ARG A 38 -32.11 5.96 3.84
CA ARG A 38 -31.22 5.03 4.53
C ARG A 38 -30.65 3.94 3.62
N LYS A 39 -31.45 3.41 2.69
CA LYS A 39 -30.95 2.41 1.71
C LYS A 39 -29.90 3.02 0.79
N ARG A 40 -30.17 4.21 0.24
CA ARG A 40 -29.23 4.94 -0.59
C ARG A 40 -27.96 5.27 0.18
N ASP A 41 -28.11 5.78 1.40
CA ASP A 41 -27.00 6.17 2.26
C ASP A 41 -26.12 4.97 2.62
N LEU A 42 -26.72 3.78 2.84
CA LEU A 42 -25.98 2.54 3.06
C LEU A 42 -25.16 2.15 1.82
N VAL A 43 -25.75 2.24 0.62
CA VAL A 43 -25.03 1.92 -0.63
C VAL A 43 -23.86 2.87 -0.84
N VAL A 44 -24.09 4.19 -0.65
CA VAL A 44 -23.02 5.19 -0.77
C VAL A 44 -21.94 4.98 0.28
N PHE A 45 -22.30 4.74 1.53
CA PHE A 45 -21.34 4.46 2.59
C PHE A 45 -20.50 3.21 2.30
N THR A 46 -21.15 2.13 1.84
CA THR A 46 -20.46 0.91 1.47
C THR A 46 -19.49 1.13 0.30
N LEU A 47 -19.90 1.90 -0.71
CA LEU A 47 -19.04 2.25 -1.83
C LEU A 47 -17.79 3.04 -1.37
N VAL A 48 -17.98 4.08 -0.54
CA VAL A 48 -16.86 4.86 0.03
C VAL A 48 -15.94 3.97 0.86
N LEU A 49 -16.51 3.11 1.71
CA LEU A 49 -15.74 2.18 2.55
C LEU A 49 -14.92 1.21 1.71
N LEU A 50 -15.52 0.55 0.73
CA LEU A 50 -14.81 -0.41 -0.13
C LEU A 50 -13.71 0.28 -0.92
N THR A 51 -13.98 1.46 -1.48
CA THR A 51 -12.96 2.23 -2.22
C THR A 51 -11.84 2.69 -1.29
N PHE A 52 -12.17 3.10 -0.06
CA PHE A 52 -11.18 3.49 0.95
C PHE A 52 -10.28 2.32 1.33
N LEU A 53 -10.84 1.15 1.62
CA LEU A 53 -10.05 -0.05 1.94
C LEU A 53 -9.17 -0.47 0.76
N PHE A 54 -9.64 -0.29 -0.47
CA PHE A 54 -8.84 -0.64 -1.64
C PHE A 54 -7.67 0.33 -1.86
N ILE A 55 -7.89 1.65 -1.72
CA ILE A 55 -6.80 2.62 -1.84
C ILE A 55 -5.78 2.49 -0.70
N ASP A 56 -6.24 2.13 0.52
CA ASP A 56 -5.37 1.86 1.66
C ASP A 56 -4.46 0.65 1.38
N PHE A 57 -5.01 -0.43 0.85
CA PHE A 57 -4.24 -1.58 0.42
C PHE A 57 -3.25 -1.24 -0.72
N LEU A 58 -3.67 -0.45 -1.70
CA LEU A 58 -2.80 -0.01 -2.79
C LEU A 58 -1.67 0.90 -2.27
N LEU A 59 -1.97 1.78 -1.31
CA LEU A 59 -0.96 2.61 -0.65
C LEU A 59 0.07 1.73 0.08
N TYR A 60 -0.40 0.74 0.83
CA TYR A 60 0.48 -0.23 1.50
C TYR A 60 1.38 -0.94 0.49
N TYR A 61 0.80 -1.45 -0.61
CA TYR A 61 1.56 -2.09 -1.68
C TYR A 61 2.67 -1.18 -2.23
N VAL A 62 2.33 0.05 -2.63
CA VAL A 62 3.30 1.00 -3.21
C VAL A 62 4.42 1.37 -2.22
N LEU A 63 4.09 1.49 -0.92
CA LEU A 63 5.09 1.77 0.11
C LEU A 63 6.06 0.60 0.33
N ILE A 64 5.56 -0.64 0.32
CA ILE A 64 6.35 -1.85 0.53
C ILE A 64 7.21 -2.15 -0.70
N ALA A 65 6.67 -2.03 -1.90
CA ALA A 65 7.36 -2.22 -3.17
C ALA A 65 8.49 -1.21 -3.43
N LYS A 66 8.68 -0.22 -2.56
CA LYS A 66 9.82 0.70 -2.59
C LYS A 66 11.19 0.00 -2.41
N ASN A 67 11.21 -1.30 -2.14
CA ASN A 67 12.45 -2.08 -2.13
C ASN A 67 13.16 -2.05 -3.49
N ASP A 68 12.43 -2.25 -4.58
CA ASP A 68 12.96 -2.24 -5.94
C ASP A 68 12.19 -1.25 -6.84
N VAL A 69 12.36 0.05 -6.57
CA VAL A 69 11.77 1.12 -7.40
C VAL A 69 12.40 1.17 -8.80
N TYR A 70 13.57 0.57 -8.96
CA TYR A 70 14.29 0.54 -10.22
C TYR A 70 13.55 -0.29 -11.26
N ASN A 71 13.00 -1.43 -10.88
CA ASN A 71 12.33 -2.37 -11.77
C ASN A 71 11.15 -1.73 -12.52
N LEU A 72 10.23 -1.06 -11.82
CA LEU A 72 9.11 -0.35 -12.45
C LEU A 72 9.59 0.82 -13.32
N ASN A 73 10.53 1.62 -12.83
CA ASN A 73 11.09 2.75 -13.57
C ASN A 73 11.86 2.29 -14.80
N TRP A 74 12.53 1.15 -14.71
CA TRP A 74 13.22 0.49 -15.81
C TRP A 74 12.27 0.06 -16.92
N TYR A 75 11.16 -0.59 -16.58
CA TYR A 75 10.12 -0.95 -17.55
C TYR A 75 9.64 0.29 -18.32
N MET A 76 9.35 1.39 -17.60
CA MET A 76 8.93 2.65 -18.21
C MET A 76 10.01 3.23 -19.12
N PHE A 77 11.29 3.11 -18.76
CA PHE A 77 12.38 3.54 -19.62
C PHE A 77 12.44 2.74 -20.93
N TRP A 78 12.27 1.43 -20.88
CA TRP A 78 12.29 0.61 -22.10
C TRP A 78 11.15 0.91 -23.05
N GLU A 79 9.95 1.22 -22.51
CA GLU A 79 8.78 1.58 -23.32
C GLU A 79 8.91 3.01 -23.92
N PHE A 80 9.25 3.99 -23.09
CA PHE A 80 9.21 5.41 -23.47
C PHE A 80 10.58 5.96 -23.90
N LYS A 81 11.65 5.17 -23.80
CA LYS A 81 13.03 5.58 -24.09
C LYS A 81 13.50 6.81 -23.30
N LYS A 82 12.80 7.12 -22.21
CA LYS A 82 13.05 8.24 -21.32
C LYS A 82 12.87 7.80 -19.88
N TRP A 83 13.78 8.24 -18.99
CA TRP A 83 13.63 7.96 -17.57
C TRP A 83 12.39 8.67 -16.99
N ILE A 84 11.52 7.91 -16.36
CA ILE A 84 10.31 8.42 -15.70
C ILE A 84 10.26 7.80 -14.30
N SER A 85 10.28 8.64 -13.28
CA SER A 85 10.15 8.22 -11.88
C SER A 85 8.71 7.77 -11.55
N MET A 86 8.25 6.70 -12.21
CA MET A 86 6.86 6.25 -12.18
C MET A 86 6.40 5.86 -10.78
N HIS A 87 7.29 5.23 -9.99
CA HIS A 87 6.98 4.92 -8.60
C HIS A 87 6.63 6.18 -7.79
N THR A 88 7.39 7.28 -7.95
CA THR A 88 7.14 8.54 -7.25
C THR A 88 5.82 9.18 -7.68
N ILE A 89 5.53 9.15 -8.98
CA ILE A 89 4.26 9.65 -9.53
C ILE A 89 3.09 8.83 -8.98
N LEU A 90 3.18 7.50 -9.04
CA LEU A 90 2.16 6.60 -8.52
C LEU A 90 1.92 6.82 -7.04
N LEU A 91 2.98 6.92 -6.24
CA LEU A 91 2.88 7.20 -4.81
C LEU A 91 2.18 8.53 -4.54
N ALA A 92 2.55 9.60 -5.24
CA ALA A 92 1.92 10.92 -5.07
C ALA A 92 0.42 10.89 -5.39
N VAL A 93 0.02 10.21 -6.47
CA VAL A 93 -1.39 10.04 -6.85
C VAL A 93 -2.13 9.23 -5.79
N VAL A 94 -1.60 8.08 -5.39
CA VAL A 94 -2.24 7.19 -4.40
C VAL A 94 -2.40 7.89 -3.05
N VAL A 95 -1.38 8.62 -2.56
CA VAL A 95 -1.46 9.41 -1.32
C VAL A 95 -2.54 10.49 -1.43
N THR A 96 -2.61 11.20 -2.55
CA THR A 96 -3.63 12.24 -2.77
C THR A 96 -5.04 11.66 -2.72
N LEU A 97 -5.27 10.53 -3.42
CA LEU A 97 -6.57 9.84 -3.41
C LEU A 97 -6.89 9.26 -2.04
N PHE A 98 -5.91 8.71 -1.33
CA PHE A 98 -6.08 8.23 0.05
C PHE A 98 -6.52 9.37 0.98
N CYS A 99 -5.86 10.52 0.97
CA CYS A 99 -6.23 11.67 1.80
C CYS A 99 -7.66 12.14 1.51
N TYR A 100 -8.06 12.19 0.23
CA TYR A 100 -9.40 12.55 -0.16
C TYR A 100 -10.45 11.53 0.36
N LEU A 101 -10.23 10.24 0.12
CA LEU A 101 -11.14 9.17 0.55
C LEU A 101 -11.19 9.04 2.08
N PHE A 102 -10.08 9.25 2.77
CA PHE A 102 -10.00 9.29 4.23
C PHE A 102 -10.87 10.41 4.81
N LEU A 103 -10.80 11.61 4.22
CA LEU A 103 -11.68 12.72 4.61
C LEU A 103 -13.15 12.38 4.40
N LEU A 104 -13.52 11.84 3.23
CA LEU A 104 -14.90 11.42 2.95
C LEU A 104 -15.36 10.33 3.92
N MET A 105 -14.48 9.40 4.27
CA MET A 105 -14.77 8.31 5.21
C MET A 105 -15.06 8.86 6.61
N ILE A 106 -14.23 9.78 7.13
CA ILE A 106 -14.45 10.44 8.42
C ILE A 106 -15.79 11.17 8.40
N LEU A 107 -16.06 11.98 7.38
CA LEU A 107 -17.34 12.71 7.27
C LEU A 107 -18.54 11.76 7.25
N SER A 108 -18.43 10.67 6.46
CA SER A 108 -19.50 9.67 6.37
C SER A 108 -19.75 8.96 7.70
N VAL A 109 -18.68 8.56 8.40
CA VAL A 109 -18.76 7.93 9.73
C VAL A 109 -19.40 8.89 10.75
N CYS A 110 -18.99 10.16 10.76
CA CYS A 110 -19.58 11.18 11.65
C CYS A 110 -21.08 11.34 11.41
N HIS A 111 -21.55 11.35 10.16
CA HIS A 111 -22.97 11.42 9.83
C HIS A 111 -23.74 10.15 10.26
N VAL A 112 -23.18 8.98 10.00
CA VAL A 112 -23.77 7.69 10.38
C VAL A 112 -23.89 7.57 11.90
N ILE A 113 -22.86 7.94 12.65
CA ILE A 113 -22.87 7.90 14.13
C ILE A 113 -23.99 8.78 14.68
N ASN A 114 -24.17 9.99 14.12
CA ASN A 114 -25.19 10.93 14.56
C ASN A 114 -26.60 10.61 14.03
N GLY A 115 -26.76 9.57 13.20
CA GLY A 115 -28.05 9.18 12.60
C GLY A 115 -28.55 10.17 11.54
N HIS A 116 -27.66 10.99 10.98
CA HIS A 116 -27.98 11.97 9.95
C HIS A 116 -27.90 11.38 8.55
N GLN A 117 -28.63 11.98 7.62
CA GLN A 117 -28.62 11.61 6.21
C GLN A 117 -27.28 11.96 5.57
N LEU A 118 -26.74 11.05 4.78
CA LEU A 118 -25.45 11.21 4.10
C LEU A 118 -25.51 12.14 2.90
N TYR A 119 -26.25 13.08 2.72
CA TYR A 119 -26.35 14.05 1.61
C TYR A 119 -25.12 14.15 0.67
N THR A 120 -24.53 13.02 0.31
CA THR A 120 -23.32 13.00 -0.54
C THR A 120 -23.64 13.59 -1.90
N HIS A 121 -22.89 14.62 -2.29
CA HIS A 121 -23.08 15.27 -3.57
C HIS A 121 -22.76 14.30 -4.71
N PRO A 122 -23.50 14.29 -5.83
CA PRO A 122 -23.25 13.39 -6.96
C PRO A 122 -21.82 13.43 -7.49
N VAL A 123 -21.17 14.59 -7.46
CA VAL A 123 -19.75 14.75 -7.87
C VAL A 123 -18.84 13.86 -7.01
N HIS A 124 -19.04 13.80 -5.69
CA HIS A 124 -18.25 12.91 -4.83
C HIS A 124 -18.51 11.43 -5.17
N ILE A 125 -19.75 11.05 -5.45
CA ILE A 125 -20.08 9.67 -5.84
C ILE A 125 -19.39 9.30 -7.14
N VAL A 126 -19.47 10.16 -8.15
CA VAL A 126 -18.78 9.95 -9.44
C VAL A 126 -17.28 9.83 -9.21
N PHE A 127 -16.70 10.71 -8.39
CA PHE A 127 -15.26 10.69 -8.13
C PHE A 127 -14.83 9.42 -7.37
N VAL A 128 -15.62 8.95 -6.40
CA VAL A 128 -15.37 7.68 -5.70
C VAL A 128 -15.41 6.50 -6.67
N VAL A 129 -16.36 6.46 -7.61
CA VAL A 129 -16.41 5.44 -8.66
C VAL A 129 -15.17 5.50 -9.55
N LEU A 130 -14.75 6.71 -9.96
CA LEU A 130 -13.52 6.88 -10.75
C LEU A 130 -12.28 6.43 -9.96
N CYS A 131 -12.20 6.73 -8.66
CA CYS A 131 -11.14 6.22 -7.80
C CYS A 131 -11.13 4.69 -7.73
N LEU A 132 -12.29 4.06 -7.61
CA LEU A 132 -12.41 2.60 -7.60
C LEU A 132 -11.93 1.99 -8.93
N CYS A 133 -12.37 2.56 -10.06
CA CYS A 133 -11.93 2.14 -11.39
C CYS A 133 -10.40 2.32 -11.54
N PHE A 134 -9.86 3.44 -11.06
CA PHE A 134 -8.42 3.68 -11.04
C PHE A 134 -7.69 2.62 -10.22
N CYS A 135 -8.15 2.31 -8.99
CA CYS A 135 -7.53 1.29 -8.15
C CYS A 135 -7.51 -0.08 -8.85
N ILE A 136 -8.62 -0.47 -9.48
CA ILE A 136 -8.71 -1.75 -10.23
C ILE A 136 -7.74 -1.73 -11.41
N ALA A 137 -7.74 -0.67 -12.21
CA ALA A 137 -6.87 -0.56 -13.39
C ALA A 137 -5.39 -0.59 -12.99
N VAL A 138 -4.99 0.18 -11.96
CA VAL A 138 -3.61 0.19 -11.46
C VAL A 138 -3.22 -1.19 -10.92
N THR A 139 -4.08 -1.86 -10.17
CA THR A 139 -3.79 -3.20 -9.65
C THR A 139 -3.53 -4.20 -10.78
N VAL A 140 -4.36 -4.19 -11.84
CA VAL A 140 -4.16 -5.06 -13.01
C VAL A 140 -2.85 -4.74 -13.72
N VAL A 141 -2.55 -3.46 -13.92
CA VAL A 141 -1.28 -3.05 -14.56
C VAL A 141 -0.08 -3.44 -13.72
N LEU A 142 -0.12 -3.25 -12.40
CA LEU A 142 0.98 -3.63 -11.51
C LEU A 142 1.15 -5.15 -11.42
N ASP A 143 0.09 -5.94 -11.55
CA ASP A 143 0.17 -7.40 -11.60
C ASP A 143 0.93 -7.88 -12.84
N GLU A 144 0.81 -7.20 -13.96
CA GLU A 144 1.55 -7.51 -15.18
C GLU A 144 2.99 -6.98 -15.15
N LEU A 145 3.21 -5.73 -14.73
CA LEU A 145 4.49 -5.04 -14.82
C LEU A 145 5.41 -5.28 -13.63
N TRP A 146 4.85 -5.55 -12.45
CA TRP A 146 5.58 -5.61 -11.19
C TRP A 146 5.13 -6.78 -10.31
N LYS A 147 4.94 -7.91 -10.96
CA LYS A 147 4.37 -9.12 -10.36
C LYS A 147 5.16 -9.63 -9.15
N THR A 148 6.49 -9.57 -9.22
CA THR A 148 7.37 -10.04 -8.14
C THR A 148 7.15 -9.30 -6.84
N GLU A 149 6.76 -8.03 -6.88
CA GLU A 149 6.53 -7.21 -5.69
C GLU A 149 5.29 -7.64 -4.88
N TRP A 150 4.35 -8.39 -5.47
CA TRP A 150 3.25 -9.00 -4.70
C TRP A 150 3.76 -10.03 -3.69
N ALA A 151 4.79 -10.79 -4.03
CA ALA A 151 5.43 -11.71 -3.08
C ALA A 151 6.11 -10.95 -1.94
N VAL A 152 6.69 -9.78 -2.21
CA VAL A 152 7.28 -8.90 -1.21
C VAL A 152 6.24 -8.39 -0.21
N VAL A 153 5.03 -8.07 -0.67
CA VAL A 153 3.90 -7.70 0.22
C VAL A 153 3.59 -8.84 1.20
N TRP A 154 3.53 -10.09 0.75
CA TRP A 154 3.33 -11.24 1.64
C TRP A 154 4.49 -11.43 2.63
N LEU A 155 5.73 -11.23 2.19
CA LEU A 155 6.89 -11.24 3.08
C LEU A 155 6.80 -10.16 4.16
N SER A 156 6.31 -8.95 3.80
CA SER A 156 6.18 -7.84 4.74
C SER A 156 5.22 -8.16 5.88
N LEU A 157 4.19 -8.98 5.65
CA LEU A 157 3.25 -9.40 6.70
C LEU A 157 3.93 -10.24 7.80
N LYS A 158 5.05 -10.91 7.51
CA LYS A 158 5.83 -11.63 8.53
C LYS A 158 6.47 -10.71 9.56
N ILE A 159 6.75 -9.46 9.19
CA ILE A 159 7.34 -8.47 10.09
C ILE A 159 6.30 -7.49 10.63
N THR A 160 5.32 -7.10 9.83
CA THR A 160 4.29 -6.12 10.21
C THR A 160 3.06 -6.75 10.89
N GLY A 161 2.83 -8.05 10.69
CA GLY A 161 1.65 -8.77 11.21
C GLY A 161 1.36 -8.55 12.69
N PRO A 162 2.35 -8.64 13.62
CA PRO A 162 2.13 -8.36 15.04
C PRO A 162 1.55 -6.96 15.31
N PHE A 163 1.96 -5.96 14.54
CA PHE A 163 1.53 -4.56 14.71
C PHE A 163 0.20 -4.30 14.01
N LEU A 164 -0.03 -4.91 12.84
CA LEU A 164 -1.31 -4.84 12.13
C LEU A 164 -2.45 -5.42 12.96
N GLN A 165 -2.22 -6.52 13.67
CA GLN A 165 -3.19 -7.12 14.58
C GLN A 165 -3.63 -6.12 15.67
N ILE A 166 -2.68 -5.44 16.31
CA ILE A 166 -2.98 -4.40 17.31
C ILE A 166 -3.83 -3.28 16.70
N GLY A 167 -3.49 -2.83 15.49
CA GLY A 167 -4.25 -1.82 14.74
C GLY A 167 -5.68 -2.26 14.47
N VAL A 168 -5.88 -3.50 14.02
CA VAL A 168 -7.21 -4.06 13.72
C VAL A 168 -8.06 -4.20 14.99
N VAL A 169 -7.48 -4.68 16.11
CA VAL A 169 -8.18 -4.74 17.41
C VAL A 169 -8.62 -3.36 17.86
N THR A 170 -7.74 -2.35 17.75
CA THR A 170 -8.05 -0.97 18.12
C THR A 170 -9.18 -0.40 17.26
N MET A 171 -9.13 -0.61 15.94
CA MET A 171 -10.17 -0.17 15.01
C MET A 171 -11.51 -0.84 15.30
N MET A 172 -11.54 -2.15 15.52
CA MET A 172 -12.76 -2.89 15.85
C MET A 172 -13.34 -2.45 17.20
N THR A 173 -12.47 -2.13 18.17
CA THR A 173 -12.91 -1.54 19.45
C THR A 173 -13.59 -0.19 19.24
N ALA A 174 -13.04 0.68 18.41
CA ALA A 174 -13.66 1.96 18.08
C ALA A 174 -15.00 1.78 17.34
N LEU A 175 -15.09 0.82 16.41
CA LEU A 175 -16.32 0.49 15.69
C LEU A 175 -17.41 -0.08 16.59
N THR A 176 -17.08 -0.60 17.78
CA THR A 176 -18.03 -1.10 18.76
C THR A 176 -19.10 -0.07 19.12
N TRP A 177 -18.76 1.23 19.10
CA TRP A 177 -19.73 2.30 19.35
C TRP A 177 -20.93 2.25 18.38
N ILE A 178 -20.65 2.05 17.10
CA ILE A 178 -21.68 1.94 16.05
C ILE A 178 -22.41 0.60 16.18
N ILE A 179 -21.67 -0.48 16.39
CA ILE A 179 -22.20 -1.85 16.49
C ILE A 179 -23.16 -1.97 17.67
N ALA A 180 -22.79 -1.48 18.86
CA ALA A 180 -23.62 -1.50 20.05
C ALA A 180 -24.89 -0.66 19.88
N LYS A 181 -24.78 0.54 19.29
CA LYS A 181 -25.95 1.38 18.97
C LYS A 181 -26.90 0.65 18.02
N GLN A 182 -26.38 0.04 16.94
CA GLN A 182 -27.19 -0.69 15.98
C GLN A 182 -27.85 -1.92 16.62
N TRP A 183 -27.14 -2.68 17.44
CA TRP A 183 -27.64 -3.84 18.16
C TRP A 183 -28.84 -3.49 19.04
N LEU A 184 -28.75 -2.41 19.84
CA LEU A 184 -29.84 -1.93 20.68
C LEU A 184 -31.08 -1.47 19.89
N THR A 185 -30.92 -1.14 18.62
CA THR A 185 -32.01 -0.69 17.76
C THR A 185 -32.74 -1.82 17.04
N LEU A 186 -32.23 -3.06 17.05
CA LEU A 186 -32.90 -4.20 16.46
C LEU A 186 -34.13 -4.62 17.26
N SER A 187 -35.26 -4.92 16.60
CA SER A 187 -36.54 -5.25 17.25
C SER A 187 -36.69 -6.75 17.55
N THR A 188 -35.95 -7.62 16.89
CA THR A 188 -36.09 -9.07 16.95
C THR A 188 -34.96 -9.68 17.79
N CYS A 189 -35.33 -10.36 18.88
CA CYS A 189 -34.36 -11.02 19.77
C CYS A 189 -33.41 -11.97 19.04
N CYS A 190 -33.92 -12.78 18.12
CA CYS A 190 -33.08 -13.69 17.34
C CYS A 190 -32.02 -12.95 16.49
N VAL A 191 -32.37 -11.82 15.87
CA VAL A 191 -31.43 -11.01 15.10
C VAL A 191 -30.41 -10.34 16.00
N GLN A 192 -30.84 -9.83 17.17
CA GLN A 192 -29.92 -9.29 18.19
C GLN A 192 -28.88 -10.34 18.63
N PHE A 193 -29.36 -11.57 18.91
CA PHE A 193 -28.48 -12.67 19.31
C PHE A 193 -27.46 -13.02 18.22
N VAL A 194 -27.91 -13.16 16.98
CA VAL A 194 -27.01 -13.47 15.83
C VAL A 194 -25.97 -12.35 15.66
N TRP A 195 -26.38 -11.08 15.69
CA TRP A 195 -25.48 -9.93 15.59
C TRP A 195 -24.39 -9.92 16.67
N LEU A 196 -24.80 -10.10 17.93
CA LEU A 196 -23.86 -10.14 19.05
C LEU A 196 -22.91 -11.33 18.95
N THR A 197 -23.45 -12.50 18.58
CA THR A 197 -22.65 -13.71 18.43
C THR A 197 -21.57 -13.56 17.34
N VAL A 198 -21.96 -13.03 16.16
CA VAL A 198 -21.01 -12.76 15.06
C VAL A 198 -19.93 -11.77 15.51
N TYR A 199 -20.34 -10.68 16.16
CA TYR A 199 -19.40 -9.69 16.69
C TYR A 199 -18.41 -10.32 17.69
N LEU A 200 -18.90 -11.11 18.64
CA LEU A 200 -18.04 -11.78 19.65
C LEU A 200 -17.11 -12.81 19.01
N ILE A 201 -17.56 -13.55 17.99
CA ILE A 201 -16.70 -14.48 17.23
C ILE A 201 -15.57 -13.71 16.55
N VAL A 202 -15.87 -12.60 15.87
CA VAL A 202 -14.86 -11.77 15.20
C VAL A 202 -13.85 -11.23 16.22
N MET A 203 -14.33 -10.61 17.32
CA MET A 203 -13.45 -10.08 18.36
C MET A 203 -12.59 -11.17 19.01
N SER A 204 -13.17 -12.34 19.32
CA SER A 204 -12.40 -13.47 19.86
C SER A 204 -11.35 -13.98 18.88
N GLY A 205 -11.68 -14.05 17.58
CA GLY A 205 -10.73 -14.39 16.53
C GLY A 205 -9.56 -13.41 16.46
N LEU A 206 -9.84 -12.11 16.58
CA LEU A 206 -8.79 -11.06 16.61
C LEU A 206 -7.90 -11.16 17.84
N TYR A 207 -8.47 -11.40 19.03
CA TYR A 207 -7.70 -11.58 20.27
C TYR A 207 -6.81 -12.83 20.26
N ILE A 208 -7.25 -13.90 19.60
CA ILE A 208 -6.49 -15.16 19.50
C ILE A 208 -5.50 -15.15 18.33
N SER A 209 -5.69 -14.27 17.35
CA SER A 209 -4.88 -14.24 16.12
C SER A 209 -3.36 -14.17 16.33
N PRO A 210 -2.79 -13.54 17.40
CA PRO A 210 -1.36 -13.55 17.65
C PRO A 210 -0.75 -14.95 17.84
N LEU A 211 -1.55 -15.95 18.22
CA LEU A 211 -1.09 -17.34 18.32
C LEU A 211 -0.73 -17.95 16.95
N PHE A 212 -1.23 -17.36 15.87
CA PHE A 212 -1.02 -17.81 14.50
C PHE A 212 -0.09 -16.88 13.70
N ILE A 213 0.35 -15.78 14.31
CA ILE A 213 1.27 -14.82 13.68
C ILE A 213 2.70 -15.17 14.06
N GLU A 214 3.40 -15.82 13.14
CA GLU A 214 4.82 -16.13 13.28
C GLU A 214 5.66 -15.00 12.66
N SER A 215 6.38 -14.24 13.50
CA SER A 215 7.31 -13.23 13.04
C SER A 215 8.75 -13.64 13.38
N PRO A 216 9.64 -13.71 12.36
CA PRO A 216 11.05 -14.03 12.59
C PRO A 216 11.77 -13.04 13.51
N CYS A 217 11.28 -11.80 13.62
CA CYS A 217 11.87 -10.75 14.45
C CYS A 217 11.29 -10.69 15.88
N VAL A 218 10.34 -11.56 16.23
CA VAL A 218 9.90 -11.74 17.61
C VAL A 218 10.83 -12.73 18.29
N LYS A 219 12.01 -12.26 18.72
CA LYS A 219 13.08 -13.05 19.32
C LYS A 219 13.72 -12.32 20.51
N VAL A 220 14.40 -13.05 21.36
CA VAL A 220 15.29 -12.46 22.38
C VAL A 220 16.53 -11.91 21.68
N ILE A 221 17.03 -10.75 22.11
CA ILE A 221 18.21 -10.10 21.50
C ILE A 221 19.40 -11.05 21.29
N LYS A 222 19.70 -11.90 22.27
CA LYS A 222 20.80 -12.87 22.19
C LYS A 222 20.60 -13.98 21.13
N ASP A 223 19.36 -14.18 20.67
CA ASP A 223 19.01 -15.21 19.69
C ASP A 223 18.84 -14.61 18.28
N ILE A 224 19.09 -13.30 18.13
CA ILE A 224 19.15 -12.65 16.82
C ILE A 224 20.42 -13.12 16.12
N PRO A 225 20.33 -13.59 14.87
CA PRO A 225 21.50 -13.97 14.08
C PRO A 225 22.49 -12.83 13.89
N HIS A 226 23.69 -13.16 13.44
CA HIS A 226 24.66 -12.14 13.03
C HIS A 226 24.07 -11.25 11.93
N LYS A 227 24.49 -9.97 11.92
CA LYS A 227 24.12 -9.02 10.88
C LYS A 227 24.54 -9.58 9.52
N PRO A 228 23.64 -9.65 8.51
CA PRO A 228 24.00 -10.07 7.18
C PRO A 228 25.07 -9.16 6.59
N ASN A 229 26.04 -9.73 5.91
CA ASN A 229 27.04 -8.99 5.17
C ASN A 229 26.39 -8.19 4.03
N ILE A 230 26.91 -7.01 3.70
CA ILE A 230 26.36 -6.15 2.67
C ILE A 230 27.30 -6.14 1.48
N ILE A 231 26.76 -6.44 0.29
CA ILE A 231 27.41 -6.34 -1.00
C ILE A 231 26.82 -5.14 -1.73
N GLY A 232 27.65 -4.20 -2.15
CA GLY A 232 27.20 -3.03 -2.90
C GLY A 232 26.85 -3.39 -4.33
N HIS A 233 25.59 -3.33 -4.72
CA HIS A 233 25.06 -3.60 -6.05
C HIS A 233 25.58 -2.52 -7.02
N ARG A 234 26.36 -2.89 -8.04
CA ARG A 234 27.03 -1.94 -8.95
C ARG A 234 27.82 -0.85 -8.21
N GLY A 235 28.32 -1.16 -7.02
CA GLY A 235 28.93 -0.23 -6.08
C GLY A 235 27.96 0.37 -5.07
N ALA A 236 27.76 1.68 -5.10
CA ALA A 236 26.82 2.42 -4.27
C ALA A 236 25.90 3.31 -5.14
N PRO A 237 25.01 2.76 -5.97
CA PRO A 237 24.26 3.52 -6.99
C PRO A 237 23.31 4.54 -6.39
N ALA A 238 22.92 4.39 -5.13
CA ALA A 238 22.14 5.41 -4.44
C ALA A 238 22.93 6.70 -4.14
N LEU A 239 24.26 6.65 -4.18
CA LEU A 239 25.13 7.78 -3.84
C LEU A 239 26.03 8.26 -4.98
N ALA A 240 26.33 7.38 -5.96
CA ALA A 240 27.26 7.67 -7.05
C ALA A 240 26.83 6.91 -8.32
N PRO A 241 27.26 7.35 -9.52
CA PRO A 241 26.88 6.70 -10.78
C PRO A 241 27.23 5.21 -10.79
N GLU A 242 26.25 4.33 -11.05
CA GLU A 242 26.40 2.87 -11.04
C GLU A 242 27.55 2.39 -11.93
N ASN A 243 28.19 1.29 -11.54
CA ASN A 243 29.24 0.64 -12.32
C ASN A 243 30.42 1.57 -12.70
N THR A 244 30.74 2.53 -11.83
CA THR A 244 31.90 3.41 -11.97
C THR A 244 32.92 3.17 -10.85
N LEU A 245 34.18 3.51 -11.08
CA LEU A 245 35.21 3.39 -10.05
C LEU A 245 34.86 4.21 -8.80
N ILE A 246 34.23 5.38 -8.97
CA ILE A 246 33.80 6.21 -7.84
C ILE A 246 32.64 5.55 -7.06
N SER A 247 31.72 4.83 -7.73
CA SER A 247 30.66 4.08 -7.06
C SER A 247 31.24 2.96 -6.19
N PHE A 248 32.20 2.21 -6.70
CA PHE A 248 32.87 1.16 -5.94
C PHE A 248 33.66 1.73 -4.75
N GLN A 249 34.40 2.83 -4.95
CA GLN A 249 35.12 3.52 -3.88
C GLN A 249 34.13 4.05 -2.81
N THR A 250 33.00 4.57 -3.24
CA THR A 250 31.96 5.05 -2.32
C THR A 250 31.41 3.89 -1.48
N ALA A 251 31.12 2.73 -2.08
CA ALA A 251 30.72 1.54 -1.35
C ALA A 251 31.78 1.11 -0.31
N MET A 252 33.05 1.12 -0.69
CA MET A 252 34.18 0.79 0.21
C MET A 252 34.24 1.70 1.44
N ASN A 253 33.88 2.98 1.30
CA ASN A 253 33.85 3.93 2.43
C ASN A 253 32.79 3.58 3.49
N TYR A 254 31.82 2.74 3.15
CA TYR A 254 30.78 2.23 4.05
C TYR A 254 31.06 0.82 4.58
N ASN A 255 32.31 0.33 4.51
CA ASN A 255 32.73 -0.96 5.03
C ASN A 255 31.89 -2.14 4.53
N VAL A 256 31.50 -2.12 3.27
CA VAL A 256 30.80 -3.25 2.65
C VAL A 256 31.68 -4.49 2.63
N TYR A 257 31.07 -5.67 2.73
CA TYR A 257 31.73 -6.96 2.64
C TYR A 257 32.25 -7.26 1.23
N GLY A 258 31.54 -6.77 0.22
CA GLY A 258 31.88 -6.96 -1.18
C GLY A 258 31.23 -5.92 -2.06
N ILE A 259 31.59 -5.95 -3.31
CA ILE A 259 30.95 -5.19 -4.39
C ILE A 259 30.46 -6.16 -5.46
N GLU A 260 29.33 -5.83 -6.02
CA GLU A 260 28.78 -6.52 -7.19
C GLU A 260 28.93 -5.63 -8.42
N THR A 261 29.09 -6.23 -9.60
CA THR A 261 29.35 -5.54 -10.86
C THR A 261 28.96 -6.38 -12.07
N ASP A 262 28.79 -5.73 -13.20
CA ASP A 262 28.38 -6.29 -14.48
C ASP A 262 29.51 -6.18 -15.51
N ILE A 263 29.86 -7.29 -16.17
CA ILE A 263 30.98 -7.35 -17.11
C ILE A 263 30.49 -7.66 -18.53
N ARG A 264 30.90 -6.81 -19.48
CA ARG A 264 30.62 -6.94 -20.90
C ARG A 264 31.90 -6.87 -21.71
N LEU A 265 31.85 -7.29 -22.99
CA LEU A 265 32.98 -7.32 -23.90
C LEU A 265 32.79 -6.30 -25.01
N SER A 266 33.80 -5.47 -25.28
CA SER A 266 33.86 -4.55 -26.42
C SER A 266 34.12 -5.29 -27.72
N TYR A 267 33.85 -4.68 -28.87
CA TYR A 267 34.07 -5.32 -30.19
C TYR A 267 35.51 -5.77 -30.43
N ASP A 268 36.48 -5.03 -29.93
CA ASP A 268 37.92 -5.33 -29.98
C ASP A 268 38.39 -6.23 -28.83
N GLY A 269 37.49 -6.89 -28.11
CA GLY A 269 37.78 -7.94 -27.13
C GLY A 269 38.30 -7.45 -25.78
N VAL A 270 38.03 -6.20 -25.39
CA VAL A 270 38.40 -5.65 -24.08
C VAL A 270 37.22 -5.73 -23.13
N PRO A 271 37.29 -6.42 -21.96
CA PRO A 271 36.22 -6.42 -20.96
C PRO A 271 36.09 -5.06 -20.30
N PHE A 272 34.83 -4.64 -20.11
CA PHE A 272 34.48 -3.38 -19.45
C PHE A 272 33.25 -3.54 -18.53
N VAL A 273 33.07 -2.59 -17.62
CA VAL A 273 32.05 -2.63 -16.59
C VAL A 273 30.81 -1.90 -17.05
N PHE A 274 29.71 -2.64 -17.30
CA PHE A 274 28.45 -2.03 -17.74
C PHE A 274 27.30 -3.03 -17.69
N HIS A 275 26.10 -2.59 -17.23
CA HIS A 275 24.96 -3.50 -17.07
C HIS A 275 24.13 -3.68 -18.34
N ASP A 276 23.66 -2.58 -18.97
CA ASP A 276 22.65 -2.64 -20.04
C ASP A 276 23.19 -3.24 -21.34
N SER A 277 22.30 -3.67 -22.21
CA SER A 277 22.65 -4.13 -23.56
C SER A 277 22.94 -2.99 -24.54
N THR A 278 22.52 -1.74 -24.20
CA THR A 278 22.77 -0.50 -24.97
C THR A 278 23.26 0.60 -24.04
N PHE A 279 23.96 1.60 -24.57
CA PHE A 279 24.45 2.73 -23.78
C PHE A 279 23.40 3.81 -23.49
N ARG A 280 22.14 3.64 -23.93
CA ARG A 280 21.09 4.66 -23.91
C ARG A 280 20.77 5.22 -22.52
N ARG A 281 20.70 4.39 -21.48
CA ARG A 281 20.16 4.78 -20.17
C ARG A 281 21.13 5.62 -19.34
N THR A 282 22.36 5.18 -19.22
CA THR A 282 23.33 5.71 -18.25
C THR A 282 24.47 6.46 -18.89
N THR A 283 24.40 6.76 -20.20
CA THR A 283 25.44 7.50 -20.90
C THR A 283 24.87 8.62 -21.76
N ASN A 284 25.75 9.51 -22.19
CA ASN A 284 25.47 10.56 -23.16
C ASN A 284 25.65 10.08 -24.63
N ILE A 285 25.36 8.82 -24.93
CA ILE A 285 25.53 8.24 -26.29
C ILE A 285 24.74 9.03 -27.34
N ALA A 286 23.60 9.59 -26.98
CA ALA A 286 22.76 10.41 -27.89
C ALA A 286 23.49 11.65 -28.40
N ASP A 287 24.44 12.19 -27.63
CA ASP A 287 25.23 13.36 -27.99
C ASP A 287 26.51 12.97 -28.76
N VAL A 288 27.12 11.83 -28.38
CA VAL A 288 28.41 11.40 -28.92
C VAL A 288 28.26 10.55 -30.20
N PHE A 289 27.30 9.61 -30.19
CA PHE A 289 27.02 8.69 -31.30
C PHE A 289 25.52 8.57 -31.59
N PRO A 290 24.86 9.62 -32.08
CA PRO A 290 23.39 9.67 -32.22
C PRO A 290 22.80 8.57 -33.11
N ASP A 291 23.51 8.14 -34.13
CA ASP A 291 23.06 7.09 -35.05
C ASP A 291 23.13 5.67 -34.44
N TYR A 292 23.83 5.49 -33.31
CA TYR A 292 24.10 4.21 -32.67
C TYR A 292 23.44 4.05 -31.28
N ILE A 293 22.47 4.89 -30.95
CA ILE A 293 21.83 4.94 -29.63
C ILE A 293 21.29 3.58 -29.16
N ASP A 294 20.72 2.79 -30.08
CA ASP A 294 20.14 1.48 -29.80
C ASP A 294 21.06 0.31 -30.19
N SER A 295 22.29 0.60 -30.53
CA SER A 295 23.28 -0.44 -30.86
C SER A 295 23.70 -1.20 -29.60
N SER A 296 24.07 -2.49 -29.79
CA SER A 296 24.63 -3.29 -28.72
C SER A 296 25.91 -2.67 -28.19
N VAL A 297 26.10 -2.68 -26.88
CA VAL A 297 27.34 -2.19 -26.25
C VAL A 297 28.59 -2.92 -26.76
N SER A 298 28.45 -4.20 -27.17
CA SER A 298 29.54 -5.01 -27.75
C SER A 298 29.84 -4.70 -29.22
N ALA A 299 29.14 -3.75 -29.83
CA ALA A 299 29.44 -3.28 -31.19
C ALA A 299 30.49 -2.14 -31.24
N PHE A 300 30.88 -1.62 -30.07
CA PHE A 300 31.82 -0.52 -29.94
C PHE A 300 33.22 -1.02 -29.52
N ASN A 301 34.24 -0.38 -30.05
CA ASN A 301 35.60 -0.57 -29.55
C ASN A 301 35.81 0.13 -28.22
N ILE A 302 36.74 -0.31 -27.40
CA ILE A 302 36.98 0.30 -26.09
C ILE A 302 37.35 1.78 -26.19
N SER A 303 38.03 2.20 -27.27
CA SER A 303 38.37 3.60 -27.51
C SER A 303 37.15 4.50 -27.75
N GLU A 304 36.05 3.96 -28.29
CA GLU A 304 34.76 4.64 -28.47
C GLU A 304 34.01 4.66 -27.15
N ILE A 305 33.96 3.53 -26.43
CA ILE A 305 33.31 3.40 -25.11
C ILE A 305 33.90 4.41 -24.11
N LYS A 306 35.20 4.63 -24.12
CA LYS A 306 35.89 5.59 -23.24
C LYS A 306 35.56 7.06 -23.53
N GLN A 307 34.92 7.38 -24.66
CA GLN A 307 34.40 8.73 -24.95
C GLN A 307 33.08 9.02 -24.30
N LEU A 308 32.36 7.98 -23.83
CA LEU A 308 31.07 8.12 -23.21
C LEU A 308 31.19 8.55 -21.75
N ASN A 309 30.30 9.47 -21.35
CA ASN A 309 30.14 9.93 -19.98
C ASN A 309 29.00 9.15 -19.32
N VAL A 310 29.22 8.59 -18.12
CA VAL A 310 28.24 7.85 -17.33
C VAL A 310 27.83 8.58 -16.05
N GLY A 311 28.37 9.75 -15.81
CA GLY A 311 28.09 10.50 -14.59
C GLY A 311 27.00 11.55 -14.73
N SER A 312 26.89 12.20 -15.90
CA SER A 312 25.88 13.22 -16.17
C SER A 312 24.46 12.71 -15.97
N TRP A 313 24.16 11.52 -16.48
CA TRP A 313 22.85 10.87 -16.28
C TRP A 313 22.44 10.79 -14.81
N PHE A 314 23.34 10.37 -13.92
CA PHE A 314 23.07 10.25 -12.50
C PHE A 314 22.67 11.60 -11.87
N LEU A 315 23.36 12.67 -12.27
CA LEU A 315 23.10 14.02 -11.76
C LEU A 315 21.81 14.61 -12.31
N GLU A 316 21.49 14.36 -13.58
CA GLU A 316 20.33 14.91 -14.28
C GLU A 316 19.05 14.19 -13.88
N GLU A 317 19.04 12.87 -13.89
CA GLU A 317 17.84 12.06 -13.62
C GLU A 317 17.60 11.84 -12.12
N ASN A 318 18.66 11.97 -11.30
CA ASN A 318 18.59 11.80 -9.84
C ASN A 318 17.77 10.56 -9.41
N PRO A 319 18.13 9.36 -9.86
CA PRO A 319 17.28 8.17 -9.81
C PRO A 319 16.90 7.74 -8.37
N PHE A 320 17.71 8.10 -7.39
CA PHE A 320 17.49 7.79 -5.97
C PHE A 320 17.10 9.00 -5.12
N GLY A 321 17.04 10.20 -5.70
CA GLY A 321 16.69 11.44 -4.98
C GLY A 321 17.81 11.99 -4.09
N THR A 322 19.05 11.58 -4.28
CA THR A 322 20.21 11.86 -3.39
C THR A 322 21.14 12.95 -3.91
N VAL A 323 21.00 13.37 -5.16
CA VAL A 323 21.87 14.37 -5.80
C VAL A 323 21.84 15.74 -5.10
N GLY A 324 20.73 16.06 -4.43
CA GLY A 324 20.59 17.28 -3.65
C GLY A 324 21.57 17.39 -2.46
N ASP A 325 21.99 16.24 -1.93
CA ASP A 325 22.87 16.17 -0.77
C ASP A 325 24.36 16.24 -1.15
N LEU A 326 24.69 16.18 -2.45
CA LEU A 326 26.06 16.21 -2.96
C LEU A 326 26.63 17.63 -2.97
N SER A 327 27.89 17.75 -2.55
CA SER A 327 28.66 18.97 -2.72
C SER A 327 28.97 19.25 -4.21
N ASP A 328 29.21 20.51 -4.55
CA ASP A 328 29.59 20.89 -5.92
C ASP A 328 30.88 20.19 -6.38
N LYS A 329 31.80 19.89 -5.45
CA LYS A 329 33.00 19.11 -5.75
C LYS A 329 32.66 17.68 -6.16
N GLU A 330 31.76 17.01 -5.45
CA GLU A 330 31.29 15.65 -5.78
C GLU A 330 30.55 15.64 -7.11
N LYS A 331 29.65 16.61 -7.34
CA LYS A 331 28.96 16.75 -8.63
C LYS A 331 29.91 16.88 -9.81
N ASN A 332 30.98 17.68 -9.66
CA ASN A 332 32.00 17.84 -10.69
C ASN A 332 32.78 16.54 -10.95
N ILE A 333 33.12 15.79 -9.87
CA ILE A 333 33.78 14.48 -10.00
C ILE A 333 32.85 13.47 -10.69
N TYR A 334 31.59 13.43 -10.30
CA TYR A 334 30.60 12.50 -10.88
C TYR A 334 30.32 12.83 -12.34
N ASN A 335 30.19 14.11 -12.67
CA ASN A 335 29.97 14.56 -14.04
C ASN A 335 31.09 14.20 -15.02
N SER A 336 32.28 13.84 -14.53
CA SER A 336 33.44 13.47 -15.36
C SER A 336 33.69 11.97 -15.44
N GLN A 337 32.77 11.13 -14.94
CA GLN A 337 32.98 9.68 -14.93
C GLN A 337 32.83 9.07 -16.31
N SER A 338 33.79 8.19 -16.66
CA SER A 338 33.75 7.35 -17.86
C SER A 338 33.53 5.88 -17.48
N ILE A 339 33.18 5.07 -18.45
CA ILE A 339 33.01 3.61 -18.27
C ILE A 339 34.36 2.99 -17.94
N PRO A 340 34.54 2.30 -16.80
CA PRO A 340 35.80 1.65 -16.47
C PRO A 340 36.00 0.34 -17.27
N THR A 341 37.24 0.01 -17.55
CA THR A 341 37.59 -1.34 -17.99
C THR A 341 37.52 -2.30 -16.80
N PHE A 342 37.35 -3.58 -17.09
CA PHE A 342 37.38 -4.59 -16.04
C PHE A 342 38.75 -4.67 -15.36
N GLU A 343 39.84 -4.44 -16.10
CA GLU A 343 41.21 -4.36 -15.54
C GLU A 343 41.33 -3.24 -14.49
N GLU A 344 40.78 -2.02 -14.78
CA GLU A 344 40.79 -0.92 -13.82
C GLU A 344 40.06 -1.28 -12.51
N LEU A 345 38.93 -2.01 -12.61
CA LEU A 345 38.22 -2.52 -11.45
C LEU A 345 39.02 -3.59 -10.69
N LEU A 346 39.59 -4.55 -11.39
CA LEU A 346 40.41 -5.60 -10.76
C LEU A 346 41.60 -5.02 -10.00
N VAL A 347 42.27 -4.00 -10.55
CA VAL A 347 43.36 -3.27 -9.89
C VAL A 347 42.85 -2.56 -8.61
N LEU A 348 41.63 -2.01 -8.63
CA LEU A 348 41.04 -1.40 -7.46
C LEU A 348 40.75 -2.42 -6.37
N VAL A 349 40.09 -3.55 -6.73
CA VAL A 349 39.68 -4.59 -5.79
C VAL A 349 40.86 -5.35 -5.21
N ASN A 350 41.92 -5.58 -5.99
CA ASN A 350 43.13 -6.28 -5.52
C ASN A 350 43.85 -5.55 -4.36
N LYS A 351 43.62 -4.25 -4.20
CA LYS A 351 44.16 -3.45 -3.08
C LYS A 351 43.32 -3.58 -1.78
N THR A 352 42.26 -4.36 -1.78
CA THR A 352 41.33 -4.53 -0.68
C THR A 352 41.17 -6.02 -0.34
N GLU A 353 40.40 -6.32 0.71
CA GLU A 353 39.99 -7.67 1.08
C GLU A 353 38.53 -7.98 0.69
N LEU A 354 37.91 -7.13 -0.15
CA LEU A 354 36.51 -7.27 -0.53
C LEU A 354 36.25 -8.50 -1.39
N ILE A 355 35.02 -9.03 -1.25
CA ILE A 355 34.47 -9.98 -2.23
C ILE A 355 34.11 -9.21 -3.51
N LEU A 356 34.48 -9.76 -4.66
CA LEU A 356 34.05 -9.29 -5.96
C LEU A 356 33.01 -10.26 -6.51
N MET A 357 31.76 -9.83 -6.54
CA MET A 357 30.65 -10.56 -7.14
C MET A 357 30.39 -10.01 -8.55
N MET A 358 30.19 -10.88 -9.53
CA MET A 358 30.10 -10.44 -10.92
C MET A 358 29.03 -11.17 -11.71
N ASP A 359 28.30 -10.40 -12.49
CA ASP A 359 27.45 -10.88 -13.57
C ASP A 359 28.24 -10.79 -14.88
N MET A 360 28.59 -11.95 -15.47
CA MET A 360 29.33 -12.03 -16.70
C MET A 360 28.40 -12.25 -17.89
N PHE A 361 28.25 -11.25 -18.74
CA PHE A 361 27.39 -11.32 -19.91
C PHE A 361 28.15 -11.88 -21.14
N GLY A 362 27.53 -12.85 -21.81
CA GLY A 362 28.00 -13.32 -23.11
C GLY A 362 27.74 -12.28 -24.21
N THR A 363 28.43 -12.46 -25.33
CA THR A 363 28.22 -11.67 -26.55
C THR A 363 27.28 -12.38 -27.52
N SER A 364 26.73 -11.66 -28.49
CA SER A 364 25.91 -12.23 -29.58
C SER A 364 26.77 -13.01 -30.57
N GLU A 365 26.18 -13.94 -31.35
CA GLU A 365 26.86 -14.80 -32.33
C GLU A 365 27.67 -14.04 -33.38
N TRP A 366 27.28 -12.82 -33.73
CA TRP A 366 27.98 -11.96 -34.68
C TRP A 366 29.31 -11.39 -34.15
N HIS A 367 29.56 -11.47 -32.84
CA HIS A 367 30.75 -10.88 -32.22
C HIS A 367 31.98 -11.73 -32.49
N PRO A 368 33.15 -11.15 -32.85
CA PRO A 368 34.35 -11.91 -33.16
C PRO A 368 34.78 -12.88 -32.05
N GLU A 369 34.64 -12.47 -30.79
CA GLU A 369 35.06 -13.24 -29.61
C GLU A 369 33.91 -14.01 -28.95
N HIS A 370 32.77 -14.24 -29.65
CA HIS A 370 31.56 -14.87 -29.07
C HIS A 370 31.90 -16.15 -28.28
N ASN A 371 32.61 -17.07 -28.90
CA ASN A 371 32.93 -18.36 -28.28
C ASN A 371 34.02 -18.28 -27.19
N ARG A 372 34.74 -17.17 -27.07
CA ARG A 372 35.83 -16.96 -26.13
C ARG A 372 35.51 -15.93 -25.04
N THR A 373 34.34 -15.33 -25.06
CA THR A 373 33.99 -14.24 -24.16
C THR A 373 34.24 -14.61 -22.70
N MET A 374 33.76 -15.76 -22.25
CA MET A 374 33.95 -16.22 -20.87
C MET A 374 35.42 -16.55 -20.56
N ASP A 375 36.15 -17.12 -21.49
CA ASP A 375 37.57 -17.42 -21.31
C ASP A 375 38.40 -16.14 -21.12
N ILE A 376 38.08 -15.08 -21.87
CA ILE A 376 38.72 -13.77 -21.73
C ILE A 376 38.52 -13.21 -20.33
N TYR A 377 37.28 -13.24 -19.81
CA TYR A 377 37.00 -12.76 -18.46
C TYR A 377 37.74 -13.55 -17.39
N ILE A 378 37.71 -14.88 -17.48
CA ILE A 378 38.37 -15.78 -16.52
C ILE A 378 39.89 -15.67 -16.56
N GLU A 379 40.46 -15.51 -17.74
CA GLU A 379 41.92 -15.29 -17.89
C GLU A 379 42.33 -13.97 -17.21
N MET A 380 41.57 -12.89 -17.40
CA MET A 380 41.84 -11.61 -16.76
C MET A 380 41.74 -11.70 -15.23
N ILE A 381 40.72 -12.41 -14.70
CA ILE A 381 40.56 -12.67 -13.26
C ILE A 381 41.78 -13.44 -12.73
N ARG A 382 42.22 -14.50 -13.41
CA ARG A 382 43.38 -15.29 -13.00
C ARG A 382 44.66 -14.45 -12.95
N ASN A 383 44.83 -13.56 -13.91
CA ASN A 383 46.01 -12.70 -14.01
C ASN A 383 45.98 -11.52 -13.02
N SER A 384 44.81 -11.19 -12.43
CA SER A 384 44.67 -10.08 -11.49
C SER A 384 45.36 -10.30 -10.13
N GLY A 385 45.64 -11.56 -9.77
CA GLY A 385 46.18 -11.93 -8.47
C GLY A 385 45.14 -11.96 -7.33
N ILE A 386 43.85 -11.71 -7.58
CA ILE A 386 42.80 -11.80 -6.59
C ILE A 386 42.56 -13.28 -6.24
N PRO A 387 42.54 -13.66 -4.94
CA PRO A 387 42.24 -15.04 -4.52
C PRO A 387 40.89 -15.50 -5.02
N LYS A 388 40.78 -16.74 -5.53
CA LYS A 388 39.50 -17.29 -6.04
C LYS A 388 38.38 -17.26 -5.02
N SER A 389 38.68 -17.43 -3.74
CA SER A 389 37.68 -17.36 -2.66
C SER A 389 37.02 -16.01 -2.53
N ARG A 390 37.61 -14.96 -3.06
CA ARG A 390 37.09 -13.59 -3.08
C ARG A 390 36.37 -13.25 -4.38
N VAL A 391 36.34 -14.15 -5.35
CA VAL A 391 35.71 -13.94 -6.66
C VAL A 391 34.47 -14.82 -6.75
N TRP A 392 33.29 -14.19 -6.81
CA TRP A 392 32.02 -14.85 -6.95
C TRP A 392 31.41 -14.50 -8.31
N VAL A 393 31.18 -15.53 -9.13
CA VAL A 393 30.56 -15.37 -10.45
C VAL A 393 29.14 -15.90 -10.39
N THR A 394 28.19 -15.08 -10.72
CA THR A 394 26.77 -15.49 -10.72
C THR A 394 26.46 -16.40 -11.91
N GLY A 395 25.54 -17.31 -11.72
CA GLY A 395 25.24 -18.35 -12.71
C GLY A 395 26.00 -19.66 -12.50
N ASN A 396 25.76 -20.63 -13.37
CA ASN A 396 26.39 -21.97 -13.28
C ASN A 396 27.64 -22.05 -14.13
N HIS A 397 28.79 -21.66 -13.56
CA HIS A 397 30.11 -21.61 -14.25
C HIS A 397 31.11 -22.63 -13.68
N LYS A 398 30.69 -23.87 -13.45
CA LYS A 398 31.52 -24.93 -12.85
C LYS A 398 32.82 -25.17 -13.58
N ASP A 399 32.84 -24.99 -14.89
CA ASP A 399 34.00 -25.26 -15.74
C ASP A 399 35.11 -24.22 -15.57
N PHE A 400 34.84 -23.07 -14.97
CA PHE A 400 35.78 -21.94 -14.95
C PHE A 400 36.65 -21.83 -13.70
N ASN A 401 36.65 -22.80 -12.81
CA ASN A 401 37.54 -22.80 -11.63
C ASN A 401 37.51 -21.48 -10.79
N VAL A 402 36.35 -20.83 -10.70
CA VAL A 402 36.02 -19.71 -9.84
C VAL A 402 34.86 -20.10 -8.92
N THR A 403 34.57 -19.32 -7.89
CA THR A 403 33.41 -19.56 -7.02
C THR A 403 32.14 -19.23 -7.80
N SER A 404 31.40 -20.25 -8.23
CA SER A 404 30.12 -20.10 -8.92
C SER A 404 28.99 -19.98 -7.92
N ILE A 405 28.07 -19.04 -8.16
CA ILE A 405 26.89 -18.80 -7.33
C ILE A 405 25.64 -19.00 -8.19
N PRO A 406 25.00 -20.19 -8.13
CA PRO A 406 23.81 -20.45 -8.93
C PRO A 406 22.62 -19.64 -8.48
N PHE A 407 21.67 -19.44 -9.42
CA PHE A 407 20.32 -18.96 -9.17
C PHE A 407 19.36 -20.17 -9.15
N PRO A 408 19.06 -20.77 -8.00
CA PRO A 408 18.24 -21.97 -7.99
C PRO A 408 16.76 -21.62 -8.15
N GLU A 409 16.22 -21.84 -9.32
CA GLU A 409 14.78 -21.69 -9.65
C GLU A 409 14.02 -23.04 -9.57
N THR A 410 14.40 -23.90 -8.63
CA THR A 410 13.83 -25.25 -8.53
C THR A 410 12.91 -25.38 -7.31
N ASN A 411 11.96 -26.33 -7.36
CA ASN A 411 11.12 -26.69 -6.22
C ASN A 411 11.88 -27.29 -5.03
N ASN A 412 13.15 -27.65 -5.22
CA ASN A 412 14.03 -28.15 -4.16
C ASN A 412 15.44 -27.58 -4.34
N PRO A 413 15.63 -26.29 -3.99
CA PRO A 413 16.90 -25.60 -4.21
C PRO A 413 18.07 -26.21 -3.42
N VAL A 414 17.81 -26.75 -2.21
CA VAL A 414 18.87 -27.35 -1.37
C VAL A 414 19.43 -28.60 -2.01
N GLN A 415 18.59 -29.50 -2.51
CA GLN A 415 19.06 -30.72 -3.19
C GLN A 415 19.84 -30.40 -4.47
N TYR A 416 19.37 -29.39 -5.23
CA TYR A 416 20.09 -28.93 -6.42
C TYR A 416 21.53 -28.49 -6.08
N VAL A 417 21.65 -27.61 -5.09
CA VAL A 417 22.94 -27.03 -4.67
C VAL A 417 23.90 -28.11 -4.14
N MET A 418 23.36 -29.04 -3.34
CA MET A 418 24.16 -30.15 -2.76
C MET A 418 24.62 -31.15 -3.83
N ARG A 419 23.76 -31.52 -4.77
CA ARG A 419 24.12 -32.44 -5.87
C ARG A 419 25.32 -31.94 -6.67
N ASP A 420 25.37 -30.63 -6.84
CA ASP A 420 26.37 -29.97 -7.67
C ASP A 420 27.52 -29.37 -6.86
N ASN A 421 27.56 -29.62 -5.53
CA ASN A 421 28.61 -29.18 -4.60
C ASN A 421 28.85 -27.67 -4.58
N PHE A 422 27.79 -26.86 -4.76
CA PHE A 422 27.91 -25.42 -4.59
C PHE A 422 28.02 -25.05 -3.10
N THR A 423 28.82 -24.05 -2.80
CA THR A 423 29.04 -23.53 -1.44
C THR A 423 28.30 -22.22 -1.17
N HIS A 424 27.81 -21.58 -2.23
CA HIS A 424 27.09 -20.31 -2.19
C HIS A 424 25.88 -20.39 -3.10
N VAL A 425 24.84 -19.60 -2.76
CA VAL A 425 23.63 -19.44 -3.59
C VAL A 425 23.21 -17.98 -3.61
N ASN A 426 22.61 -17.57 -4.73
CA ASN A 426 22.07 -16.23 -4.91
C ASN A 426 20.59 -16.31 -5.29
N PHE A 427 19.72 -15.60 -4.57
CA PHE A 427 18.28 -15.61 -4.79
C PHE A 427 17.73 -14.20 -5.00
N GLU A 428 16.70 -14.08 -5.81
CA GLU A 428 15.90 -12.86 -5.79
C GLU A 428 15.22 -12.65 -4.43
N HIS A 429 14.98 -11.39 -4.09
CA HIS A 429 14.51 -10.94 -2.78
C HIS A 429 13.16 -11.52 -2.31
N HIS A 430 12.44 -12.22 -3.16
CA HIS A 430 11.15 -12.84 -2.83
C HIS A 430 11.17 -14.38 -2.78
N MET A 431 12.25 -15.00 -3.21
CA MET A 431 12.32 -16.44 -3.47
C MET A 431 12.75 -17.29 -2.27
N LEU A 432 13.40 -16.69 -1.26
CA LEU A 432 14.02 -17.46 -0.17
C LEU A 432 13.23 -17.35 1.14
N SER A 433 12.80 -18.49 1.67
CA SER A 433 12.10 -18.60 2.95
C SER A 433 13.07 -18.75 4.14
N GLY A 434 12.59 -18.43 5.34
CA GLY A 434 13.38 -18.63 6.57
C GLY A 434 13.68 -20.09 6.91
N GLU A 435 12.90 -21.04 6.42
CA GLU A 435 13.14 -22.48 6.58
C GLU A 435 14.29 -22.95 5.68
N GLU A 436 14.27 -22.52 4.43
CA GLU A 436 15.35 -22.81 3.47
C GLU A 436 16.68 -22.20 3.90
N ILE A 437 16.69 -20.96 4.44
CA ILE A 437 17.90 -20.35 5.01
C ILE A 437 18.50 -21.25 6.09
N LYS A 438 17.69 -21.74 7.01
CA LYS A 438 18.14 -22.66 8.08
C LYS A 438 18.63 -24.00 7.52
N GLU A 439 18.00 -24.48 6.47
CA GLU A 439 18.41 -25.72 5.82
C GLU A 439 19.75 -25.56 5.11
N PHE A 440 19.99 -24.49 4.35
CA PHE A 440 21.28 -24.17 3.77
C PHE A 440 22.38 -24.03 4.82
N GLN A 441 22.08 -23.39 5.97
CA GLN A 441 23.03 -23.25 7.07
C GLN A 441 23.48 -24.59 7.64
N LYS A 442 22.60 -25.61 7.71
CA LYS A 442 22.97 -26.96 8.16
C LYS A 442 24.05 -27.60 7.29
N TYR A 443 24.12 -27.21 6.02
CA TYR A 443 25.09 -27.72 5.06
C TYR A 443 26.27 -26.76 4.80
N ASN A 444 26.42 -25.72 5.65
CA ASN A 444 27.44 -24.66 5.48
C ASN A 444 27.40 -23.95 4.13
N ILE A 445 26.21 -23.81 3.54
CA ILE A 445 26.02 -23.08 2.28
C ILE A 445 25.71 -21.62 2.61
N THR A 446 26.52 -20.72 2.04
CA THR A 446 26.34 -19.27 2.17
C THR A 446 25.17 -18.83 1.30
N THR A 447 24.22 -18.09 1.89
CA THR A 447 23.05 -17.58 1.19
C THR A 447 23.20 -16.08 0.94
N ASN A 448 22.99 -15.63 -0.30
CA ASN A 448 22.85 -14.24 -0.68
C ASN A 448 21.48 -13.97 -1.26
N VAL A 449 20.96 -12.75 -1.05
CA VAL A 449 19.70 -12.29 -1.63
C VAL A 449 19.90 -10.94 -2.29
N PHE A 450 19.37 -10.79 -3.50
CA PHE A 450 19.39 -9.57 -4.31
C PHE A 450 17.96 -9.27 -4.85
N GLN A 451 17.54 -8.08 -4.97
CA GLN A 451 18.07 -6.84 -4.47
C GLN A 451 17.36 -6.48 -3.16
N VAL A 452 18.09 -6.08 -2.13
CA VAL A 452 17.52 -5.70 -0.83
C VAL A 452 17.95 -4.28 -0.51
N SER A 453 17.06 -3.32 -0.76
CA SER A 453 17.30 -1.89 -0.52
C SER A 453 16.38 -1.28 0.54
N ALA A 454 15.29 -1.98 0.91
CA ALA A 454 14.39 -1.57 1.98
C ALA A 454 14.87 -2.06 3.35
N VAL A 455 14.92 -1.14 4.32
CA VAL A 455 15.37 -1.43 5.70
C VAL A 455 14.53 -2.51 6.38
N TRP A 456 13.21 -2.55 6.12
CA TRP A 456 12.33 -3.56 6.69
C TRP A 456 12.66 -4.97 6.14
N LEU A 457 12.93 -5.08 4.83
CA LEU A 457 13.24 -6.37 4.19
C LEU A 457 14.62 -6.88 4.64
N TYR A 458 15.60 -5.98 4.73
CA TYR A 458 16.90 -6.31 5.31
C TYR A 458 16.76 -6.82 6.76
N SER A 459 15.95 -6.15 7.57
CA SER A 459 15.70 -6.55 8.95
C SER A 459 15.01 -7.91 9.04
N LEU A 460 14.08 -8.21 8.13
CA LEU A 460 13.44 -9.52 8.03
C LEU A 460 14.46 -10.61 7.77
N TYR A 461 15.32 -10.44 6.76
CA TYR A 461 16.37 -11.39 6.43
C TYR A 461 17.42 -11.53 7.54
N TRP A 462 17.75 -10.42 8.20
CA TRP A 462 18.59 -10.46 9.39
C TRP A 462 17.99 -11.37 10.47
N CYS A 463 16.71 -11.19 10.81
CA CYS A 463 16.01 -12.04 11.78
C CYS A 463 15.91 -13.51 11.34
N MET A 464 15.89 -13.77 10.03
CA MET A 464 15.89 -15.13 9.47
C MET A 464 17.27 -15.79 9.50
N GLY A 465 18.36 -14.99 9.60
CA GLY A 465 19.73 -15.49 9.66
C GLY A 465 20.42 -15.59 8.28
N LEU A 466 20.02 -14.76 7.33
CA LEU A 466 20.65 -14.69 6.01
C LEU A 466 22.14 -14.35 6.13
N SER A 467 22.98 -14.87 5.23
CA SER A 467 24.43 -14.64 5.26
C SER A 467 24.83 -13.29 4.68
N SER A 468 24.26 -12.89 3.54
CA SER A 468 24.56 -11.62 2.87
C SER A 468 23.41 -11.12 2.01
N VAL A 469 23.43 -9.82 1.72
CA VAL A 469 22.48 -9.14 0.80
C VAL A 469 23.25 -8.29 -0.20
N THR A 470 22.72 -8.19 -1.42
CA THR A 470 23.17 -7.24 -2.44
C THR A 470 22.22 -6.05 -2.46
N SER A 471 22.73 -4.82 -2.34
CA SER A 471 21.91 -3.62 -2.09
C SER A 471 22.42 -2.38 -2.82
N ASP A 472 21.48 -1.57 -3.34
CA ASP A 472 21.75 -0.21 -3.83
C ASP A 472 22.04 0.79 -2.70
N LYS A 473 21.54 0.50 -1.49
CA LYS A 473 21.58 1.41 -0.34
C LYS A 473 22.49 0.89 0.76
N CYS A 474 23.67 0.42 0.40
CA CYS A 474 24.64 -0.13 1.34
C CYS A 474 24.93 0.79 2.53
N HIS A 475 25.01 2.11 2.32
CA HIS A 475 25.22 3.12 3.34
C HIS A 475 24.12 3.15 4.41
N VAL A 476 22.86 2.95 4.01
CA VAL A 476 21.71 2.89 4.93
C VAL A 476 21.74 1.61 5.74
N LEU A 477 21.90 0.48 5.06
CA LEU A 477 21.86 -0.83 5.70
C LEU A 477 23.07 -1.05 6.63
N GLU A 478 24.24 -0.52 6.28
CA GLU A 478 25.44 -0.63 7.13
C GLU A 478 25.28 0.16 8.42
N SER A 479 24.58 1.29 8.41
CA SER A 479 24.33 2.12 9.60
C SER A 479 23.47 1.43 10.67
N LEU A 480 22.73 0.37 10.32
CA LEU A 480 21.83 -0.34 11.23
C LEU A 480 22.60 -1.15 12.26
N LYS A 481 22.31 -0.91 13.53
CA LYS A 481 22.92 -1.65 14.67
C LYS A 481 22.12 -2.87 15.09
N GLU A 482 20.82 -2.86 14.81
CA GLU A 482 19.87 -3.92 15.13
C GLU A 482 18.74 -3.92 14.07
N PRO A 483 18.05 -5.06 13.86
CA PRO A 483 16.93 -5.11 12.93
C PRO A 483 15.80 -4.21 13.43
N ILE A 484 15.21 -3.42 12.54
CA ILE A 484 13.98 -2.68 12.86
C ILE A 484 12.83 -3.68 13.05
N TRP A 485 11.80 -3.28 13.79
CA TRP A 485 10.67 -4.14 14.14
C TRP A 485 11.04 -5.35 15.03
N HIS A 486 12.26 -5.38 15.57
CA HIS A 486 12.63 -6.36 16.57
C HIS A 486 11.79 -6.15 17.84
N LEU A 487 11.16 -7.21 18.32
CA LEU A 487 10.35 -7.18 19.52
C LEU A 487 10.64 -8.42 20.39
N PRO A 488 11.16 -8.24 21.62
CA PRO A 488 11.34 -9.37 22.52
C PRO A 488 10.00 -10.10 22.78
N PRO A 489 9.96 -11.44 22.79
CA PRO A 489 8.72 -12.22 22.95
C PRO A 489 7.92 -11.83 24.20
N ARG A 490 8.61 -11.53 25.30
CA ARG A 490 7.97 -11.07 26.54
C ARG A 490 7.25 -9.73 26.36
N ASN A 491 7.89 -8.79 25.67
CA ASN A 491 7.31 -7.46 25.41
C ASN A 491 6.12 -7.59 24.46
N TYR A 492 6.22 -8.44 23.44
CA TYR A 492 5.11 -8.73 22.54
C TYR A 492 3.92 -9.33 23.30
N LEU A 493 4.16 -10.31 24.17
CA LEU A 493 3.10 -10.93 24.99
C LEU A 493 2.43 -9.91 25.91
N ILE A 494 3.21 -9.05 26.57
CA ILE A 494 2.68 -7.99 27.45
C ILE A 494 1.83 -7.00 26.64
N LEU A 495 2.35 -6.55 25.50
CA LEU A 495 1.65 -5.62 24.61
C LEU A 495 0.34 -6.22 24.11
N TRP A 496 0.36 -7.47 23.64
CA TRP A 496 -0.82 -8.19 23.19
C TRP A 496 -1.88 -8.28 24.30
N ILE A 497 -1.53 -8.84 25.47
CA ILE A 497 -2.47 -8.99 26.60
C ILE A 497 -3.01 -7.63 27.04
N ALA A 498 -2.17 -6.61 27.12
CA ALA A 498 -2.61 -5.26 27.51
C ALA A 498 -3.62 -4.67 26.53
N VAL A 499 -3.38 -4.79 25.23
CA VAL A 499 -4.29 -4.31 24.18
C VAL A 499 -5.62 -5.05 24.23
N ASP A 500 -5.61 -6.37 24.36
CA ASP A 500 -6.83 -7.17 24.42
C ASP A 500 -7.66 -6.87 25.68
N VAL A 501 -7.02 -6.76 26.84
CA VAL A 501 -7.71 -6.39 28.08
C VAL A 501 -8.31 -4.98 28.01
N LEU A 502 -7.53 -4.00 27.53
CA LEU A 502 -8.04 -2.64 27.37
C LEU A 502 -9.17 -2.57 26.36
N SER A 503 -9.05 -3.30 25.24
CA SER A 503 -10.10 -3.43 24.23
C SER A 503 -11.37 -4.05 24.82
N ALA A 504 -11.26 -5.16 25.54
CA ALA A 504 -12.41 -5.83 26.16
C ALA A 504 -13.12 -4.92 27.18
N LEU A 505 -12.36 -4.22 28.03
CA LEU A 505 -12.93 -3.24 28.97
C LEU A 505 -13.63 -2.07 28.24
N ALA A 506 -13.02 -1.57 27.17
CA ALA A 506 -13.63 -0.51 26.35
C ALA A 506 -14.92 -0.99 25.67
N VAL A 507 -14.93 -2.20 25.11
CA VAL A 507 -16.13 -2.83 24.51
C VAL A 507 -17.26 -2.93 25.52
N ILE A 508 -17.00 -3.47 26.71
CA ILE A 508 -17.99 -3.59 27.78
C ILE A 508 -18.52 -2.21 28.17
N THR A 509 -17.62 -1.25 28.37
CA THR A 509 -17.99 0.13 28.73
C THR A 509 -18.87 0.77 27.67
N ILE A 510 -18.53 0.60 26.38
CA ILE A 510 -19.31 1.13 25.26
C ILE A 510 -20.73 0.53 25.24
N PHE A 511 -20.87 -0.78 25.42
CA PHE A 511 -22.20 -1.42 25.50
C PHE A 511 -23.02 -0.91 26.67
N ILE A 512 -22.41 -0.73 27.85
CA ILE A 512 -23.11 -0.16 29.04
C ILE A 512 -23.55 1.27 28.75
N VAL A 513 -22.67 2.13 28.27
CA VAL A 513 -22.98 3.55 27.98
C VAL A 513 -24.07 3.65 26.92
N GLN A 514 -23.99 2.87 25.84
CA GLN A 514 -25.03 2.85 24.81
C GLN A 514 -26.38 2.36 25.34
N ARG A 515 -26.40 1.41 26.27
CA ARG A 515 -27.62 0.93 26.91
C ARG A 515 -28.24 2.00 27.81
N ILE A 516 -27.42 2.75 28.58
CA ILE A 516 -27.88 3.86 29.41
C ILE A 516 -28.51 4.95 28.53
N HIS A 517 -27.82 5.40 27.51
CA HIS A 517 -28.35 6.39 26.57
C HIS A 517 -29.68 5.94 25.90
N HIS A 518 -29.74 4.66 25.51
CA HIS A 518 -30.95 4.11 24.91
C HIS A 518 -32.14 4.10 25.88
N ASN A 519 -31.91 3.81 27.17
CA ASN A 519 -32.91 3.83 28.20
C ASN A 519 -33.36 5.28 28.55
N ASP A 520 -32.42 6.23 28.63
CA ASP A 520 -32.71 7.65 28.89
C ASP A 520 -33.56 8.24 27.75
N ASP A 521 -33.27 7.93 26.50
CA ASP A 521 -34.10 8.31 25.35
C ASP A 521 -35.50 7.71 25.42
N ALA A 522 -35.66 6.52 26.00
CA ALA A 522 -36.96 5.87 26.17
C ALA A 522 -37.82 6.48 27.34
N ILE A 523 -37.16 6.96 28.39
CA ILE A 523 -37.80 7.49 29.61
C ILE A 523 -38.16 8.96 29.44
N ASN A 524 -37.39 9.75 28.73
CA ASN A 524 -37.60 11.18 28.54
C ASN A 524 -38.14 11.50 27.13
N PRO A 525 -39.50 11.60 26.96
CA PRO A 525 -40.09 11.85 25.64
C PRO A 525 -39.74 13.21 25.04
N GLU A 526 -39.18 14.14 25.82
CA GLU A 526 -38.77 15.47 25.35
C GLU A 526 -37.33 15.43 24.76
N SER A 527 -36.51 14.43 25.14
CA SER A 527 -35.19 14.17 24.61
C SER A 527 -35.19 13.20 23.42
N VAL A 528 -36.35 12.64 23.08
CA VAL A 528 -36.50 11.64 22.00
C VAL A 528 -36.09 12.26 20.68
N SER A 529 -34.93 11.81 20.14
CA SER A 529 -34.54 12.14 18.78
C SER A 529 -35.61 11.68 17.79
N LEU A 530 -35.85 12.43 16.71
CA LEU A 530 -36.84 12.09 15.69
C LEU A 530 -36.77 10.62 15.20
N ASN A 531 -35.62 9.94 15.36
CA ASN A 531 -35.43 8.52 15.08
C ASN A 531 -36.25 7.56 15.96
N SER A 532 -36.45 7.88 17.24
CA SER A 532 -37.28 7.07 18.13
C SER A 532 -38.76 7.29 17.86
N ARG A 533 -39.19 8.49 17.41
CA ARG A 533 -40.58 8.78 17.01
C ARG A 533 -41.04 7.97 15.80
N ILE A 534 -40.16 7.68 14.84
CA ILE A 534 -40.49 6.87 13.66
C ILE A 534 -40.80 5.41 14.06
N ARG A 535 -40.13 4.85 15.08
CA ARG A 535 -40.42 3.51 15.60
C ARG A 535 -41.75 3.38 16.27
N ILE A 536 -42.17 4.40 17.02
CA ILE A 536 -43.48 4.41 17.68
C ILE A 536 -44.58 4.37 16.62
N SER A 537 -44.39 5.03 15.48
CA SER A 537 -45.38 5.04 14.39
C SER A 537 -45.47 3.69 13.64
N GLU A 538 -44.40 2.96 13.49
CA GLU A 538 -44.40 1.63 12.83
C GLU A 538 -45.05 0.55 13.69
N ASN A 539 -44.93 0.60 15.03
CA ASN A 539 -45.59 -0.33 15.93
C ASN A 539 -47.09 -0.02 16.16
N PHE A 540 -47.52 1.21 15.87
CA PHE A 540 -48.93 1.63 16.07
C PHE A 540 -49.85 1.31 14.88
N SER A 541 -49.34 0.79 13.77
CA SER A 541 -50.22 0.40 12.65
C SER A 541 -51.05 -0.86 12.91
N SER A 542 -50.80 -1.59 14.01
CA SER A 542 -51.54 -2.82 14.34
C SER A 542 -52.53 -2.71 15.48
N THR A 543 -52.59 -1.57 16.21
CA THR A 543 -53.57 -1.41 17.27
C THR A 543 -54.27 -0.04 17.18
N ARG A 544 -55.48 -0.08 16.68
CA ARG A 544 -56.46 1.03 16.69
C ARG A 544 -56.88 1.33 18.12
N SER A 545 -56.13 2.15 18.87
CA SER A 545 -56.58 2.62 20.18
C SER A 545 -55.96 3.97 20.54
N ARG A 546 -56.83 4.93 20.68
CA ARG A 546 -56.75 6.24 21.36
C ARG A 546 -55.38 6.93 21.37
N ARG A 547 -55.14 7.82 20.40
CA ARG A 547 -54.14 8.88 20.48
C ARG A 547 -54.36 9.73 21.73
N SER A 548 -53.34 9.86 22.57
CA SER A 548 -53.42 10.72 23.75
C SER A 548 -53.55 12.19 23.34
N MET A 549 -54.20 12.97 24.14
CA MET A 549 -54.39 14.41 23.91
C MET A 549 -53.07 15.18 23.80
N LYS A 550 -52.01 14.66 24.41
CA LYS A 550 -50.65 15.17 24.40
C LYS A 550 -49.94 14.99 23.03
N GLU A 551 -50.23 13.89 22.32
CA GLU A 551 -49.75 13.65 20.97
C GLU A 551 -50.37 14.59 19.92
N LYS A 552 -51.63 14.93 20.10
CA LYS A 552 -52.32 15.91 19.26
C LYS A 552 -51.77 17.33 19.43
N LEU A 553 -51.38 17.72 20.66
CA LEU A 553 -50.75 19.00 20.95
C LEU A 553 -49.34 19.10 20.34
N LEU A 554 -48.52 18.07 20.46
CA LEU A 554 -47.17 18.03 19.87
C LEU A 554 -47.19 18.05 18.34
N MET A 555 -48.17 17.42 17.69
CA MET A 555 -48.31 17.47 16.23
C MET A 555 -48.83 18.84 15.75
N LYS A 556 -49.58 19.55 16.57
CA LYS A 556 -50.06 20.90 16.24
C LYS A 556 -48.93 21.93 16.30
N ASP A 557 -48.02 21.79 17.25
CA ASP A 557 -46.85 22.66 17.34
C ASP A 557 -45.85 22.43 16.18
N VAL A 558 -45.68 21.18 15.71
CA VAL A 558 -44.84 20.86 14.57
C VAL A 558 -45.38 21.38 13.23
N THR A 559 -46.71 21.44 13.08
CA THR A 559 -47.34 22.03 11.90
C THR A 559 -47.35 23.56 11.90
N ALA A 560 -47.38 24.21 13.09
CA ALA A 560 -47.28 25.66 13.20
C ALA A 560 -45.88 26.19 12.80
N ASP A 561 -44.79 25.48 13.19
CA ASP A 561 -43.41 25.86 12.85
C ASP A 561 -43.05 25.71 11.34
N ILE A 562 -43.89 25.06 10.55
CA ILE A 562 -43.67 24.87 9.10
C ILE A 562 -44.19 26.07 8.30
N PHE A 563 -45.10 26.87 8.87
CA PHE A 563 -45.77 27.96 8.15
C PHE A 563 -45.23 29.38 8.43
N ASP A 564 -44.37 29.55 9.45
CA ASP A 564 -43.85 30.87 9.84
C ASP A 564 -42.35 31.08 9.50
N ASP A 565 -41.93 30.79 8.29
CA ASP A 565 -40.58 31.19 7.80
C ASP A 565 -40.74 32.32 6.76
N PRO A 566 -40.45 33.59 7.10
CA PRO A 566 -40.67 34.72 6.20
C PRO A 566 -39.61 34.96 5.13
N GLU A 567 -38.57 34.13 5.03
CA GLU A 567 -37.48 34.31 4.07
C GLU A 567 -37.23 33.06 3.21
N GLY A 568 -38.29 32.48 2.65
CA GLY A 568 -38.15 31.39 1.68
C GLY A 568 -38.48 31.87 0.27
N GLU A 569 -37.50 32.04 -0.57
CA GLU A 569 -37.72 32.23 -1.99
C GLU A 569 -38.52 31.08 -2.61
N ASP A 570 -39.54 31.50 -3.33
CA ASP A 570 -40.58 30.79 -4.04
C ASP A 570 -40.00 29.76 -5.04
N TYR A 571 -40.10 28.48 -4.71
CA TYR A 571 -40.15 27.42 -5.71
C TYR A 571 -41.49 26.72 -5.60
N GLY A 572 -42.39 27.15 -6.49
CA GLY A 572 -43.73 26.67 -6.60
C GLY A 572 -43.85 25.15 -6.67
N ILE A 573 -44.38 24.59 -5.62
CA ILE A 573 -45.17 23.36 -5.66
C ILE A 573 -46.46 23.72 -4.91
N GLU A 574 -47.47 24.13 -5.67
CA GLU A 574 -48.86 24.22 -5.20
C GLU A 574 -49.31 22.82 -4.76
N ALA A 575 -49.29 22.55 -3.47
CA ALA A 575 -50.05 21.47 -2.92
C ALA A 575 -51.29 22.10 -2.24
N ASN A 576 -52.29 22.39 -3.04
CA ASN A 576 -53.63 22.72 -2.57
C ASN A 576 -54.24 21.47 -1.89
N TYR A 577 -54.19 21.42 -0.60
CA TYR A 577 -55.03 20.51 0.19
C TYR A 577 -56.19 21.30 0.78
N THR A 578 -57.23 21.50 -0.03
CA THR A 578 -58.59 21.79 0.47
C THR A 578 -59.17 20.48 0.97
N VAL A 579 -59.30 20.36 2.29
CA VAL A 579 -60.10 19.30 2.91
C VAL A 579 -61.58 19.67 2.71
N GLN A 580 -62.18 19.25 1.59
CA GLN A 580 -63.60 19.09 1.46
C GLN A 580 -63.96 17.64 1.76
N SER A 581 -64.88 17.48 2.72
CA SER A 581 -65.55 16.22 2.99
C SER A 581 -66.35 15.80 1.77
N LEU A 582 -65.80 14.85 1.00
CA LEU A 582 -66.56 14.22 -0.08
C LEU A 582 -67.14 12.90 0.42
N ASP A 583 -68.47 12.83 0.28
CA ASP A 583 -69.27 11.67 0.53
C ASP A 583 -68.78 10.43 -0.24
N GLY A 584 -68.71 9.28 0.43
CA GLY A 584 -68.18 8.04 -0.09
C GLY A 584 -68.94 7.38 -1.24
N GLN A 585 -69.93 8.07 -1.84
CA GLN A 585 -70.68 7.57 -3.00
C GLN A 585 -70.15 8.07 -4.38
N ALA A 586 -69.39 9.16 -4.42
CA ALA A 586 -68.80 9.65 -5.69
C ALA A 586 -67.58 8.85 -6.15
N MET A 587 -66.77 8.34 -5.24
CA MET A 587 -65.57 7.59 -5.53
C MET A 587 -65.83 6.18 -6.10
N ALA A 588 -67.00 5.63 -5.81
CA ALA A 588 -67.42 4.31 -6.30
C ALA A 588 -67.95 4.33 -7.76
N ARG A 589 -68.24 5.49 -8.31
CA ARG A 589 -68.68 5.64 -9.70
C ARG A 589 -67.52 5.87 -10.67
N GLU A 590 -66.49 6.51 -10.26
CA GLU A 590 -65.33 6.78 -11.09
C GLU A 590 -64.44 5.53 -11.27
N LEU A 591 -64.35 4.69 -10.27
CA LEU A 591 -63.64 3.40 -10.35
C LEU A 591 -64.36 2.35 -11.23
N ARG A 592 -65.67 2.50 -11.53
CA ARG A 592 -66.39 1.62 -12.48
C ARG A 592 -66.29 2.08 -13.92
N SER A 593 -66.08 3.39 -14.16
CA SER A 593 -65.91 3.93 -15.53
C SER A 593 -64.54 3.58 -16.12
N ASN A 594 -63.49 3.55 -15.33
CA ASN A 594 -62.16 3.25 -15.82
C ASN A 594 -61.88 1.75 -16.03
N ARG A 595 -62.71 0.87 -15.46
CA ARG A 595 -62.62 -0.59 -15.70
C ARG A 595 -63.29 -1.08 -16.99
N GLN A 596 -64.10 -0.24 -17.62
CA GLN A 596 -64.74 -0.54 -18.91
C GLN A 596 -63.97 0.02 -20.13
N GLN A 597 -62.90 0.78 -19.90
CA GLN A 597 -62.09 1.35 -20.97
C GLN A 597 -60.81 0.56 -21.22
N ASP A 598 -60.34 -0.25 -20.27
CA ASP A 598 -59.15 -1.09 -20.41
C ASP A 598 -59.43 -2.46 -21.09
N ASP A 599 -60.70 -2.91 -21.15
CA ASP A 599 -61.08 -4.17 -21.83
C ASP A 599 -61.35 -4.06 -23.34
N ARG A 600 -60.93 -2.93 -23.98
CA ARG A 600 -61.09 -2.71 -25.44
C ARG A 600 -59.81 -2.50 -26.23
N ILE A 601 -58.65 -2.72 -25.65
CA ILE A 601 -57.37 -2.53 -26.34
C ILE A 601 -56.53 -3.84 -26.45
N GLU A 602 -57.18 -4.99 -26.27
CA GLU A 602 -56.54 -6.26 -26.63
C GLU A 602 -57.39 -7.06 -27.65
N LEU A 603 -57.63 -6.51 -28.82
CA LEU A 603 -58.03 -7.30 -30.05
C LEU A 603 -58.04 -6.35 -31.27
N THR A 604 -56.86 -6.01 -31.77
CA THR A 604 -56.56 -5.86 -33.21
C THR A 604 -55.04 -5.84 -33.38
#